data_1e35d031f9ead504ec78cdb246c27efa
#
_entry.id   1e35d031f9ead504ec78cdb246c27efa
#
_cell.length_a   1.000
_cell.length_b   1.000
_cell.length_c   1.000
_cell.angle_alpha   90.00
_cell.angle_beta   90.00
_cell.angle_gamma   90.00
#
_symmetry.space_group_name_H-M   'P 1'
#
loop_
_entity.id
_entity.type
_entity.pdbx_description
1 polymer ?
#
loop_
_entity_poly.entity_id
_entity_poly.type
_entity_poly.pdbx_seq_one_letter_code
_entity_poly.pdbx_strand_id
1 'polypeptide(L)'
;VLARAGQFDPEVLLWDTSGARRGRLAPVLESDEQVYRAIVTGLRSYVQQNGFKSVVLGLSGGIDSALVAVVAADAIGGQNVVGISMPSQWSSEHSKDDAADLAERIGADYRVVPIAGITGAFEQVTEVSGVAAENLQARARGMVLMTVSNMEGHLVLAPGNKSELAAGYSTIYGDAVGGYGPIKDVLKSRVWALARWRNNHALDHGEIPPIPESSITKPPSAELRPGQLDSDSLPAYDQLDPVIAAYVEHGEGWAELAARGFDAEVIARVL
;
A
#
# COMPACT_ATOMS: atom_id res chain seq x y z
N VAL A 1 -11.15 -30.21 -12.99
CA VAL A 1 -10.28 -30.32 -11.80
C VAL A 1 -10.73 -31.53 -11.01
N LEU A 2 -9.82 -32.48 -10.69
CA LEU A 2 -10.12 -33.72 -9.99
C LEU A 2 -9.85 -33.64 -8.47
N ALA A 3 -8.92 -32.78 -8.09
CA ALA A 3 -8.61 -32.44 -6.70
C ALA A 3 -8.06 -31.02 -6.63
N ARG A 4 -8.30 -30.29 -5.56
CA ARG A 4 -7.79 -28.93 -5.29
C ARG A 4 -7.50 -28.76 -3.81
N ALA A 5 -6.28 -28.37 -3.48
CA ALA A 5 -5.89 -27.93 -2.14
C ALA A 5 -6.48 -26.55 -1.81
N GLY A 6 -6.43 -26.16 -0.55
CA GLY A 6 -6.68 -24.78 -0.14
C GLY A 6 -5.69 -23.80 -0.78
N GLN A 7 -6.11 -22.54 -0.96
CA GLN A 7 -5.22 -21.49 -1.47
C GLN A 7 -4.45 -20.86 -0.32
N PHE A 8 -3.17 -20.54 -0.55
CA PHE A 8 -2.26 -19.79 0.32
C PHE A 8 -1.83 -20.47 1.64
N ASP A 9 -2.38 -21.64 1.98
CA ASP A 9 -1.97 -22.41 3.15
C ASP A 9 -1.19 -23.66 2.72
N PRO A 10 -0.10 -24.03 3.41
CA PRO A 10 0.60 -25.28 3.14
C PRO A 10 -0.32 -26.49 3.38
N GLU A 11 -0.52 -27.31 2.36
CA GLU A 11 -1.37 -28.49 2.45
C GLU A 11 -0.75 -29.66 1.66
N VAL A 12 -0.83 -30.86 2.22
CA VAL A 12 -0.52 -32.10 1.51
C VAL A 12 -1.84 -32.70 1.00
N LEU A 13 -2.07 -32.61 -0.30
CA LEU A 13 -3.26 -33.15 -0.94
C LEU A 13 -2.95 -34.53 -1.52
N LEU A 14 -3.60 -35.57 -0.98
CA LEU A 14 -3.53 -36.93 -1.51
C LEU A 14 -4.68 -37.17 -2.47
N TRP A 15 -4.37 -37.67 -3.67
CA TRP A 15 -5.34 -38.05 -4.67
C TRP A 15 -4.97 -39.38 -5.33
N ASP A 16 -5.97 -40.26 -5.53
CA ASP A 16 -5.79 -41.55 -6.16
C ASP A 16 -6.08 -41.48 -7.66
N THR A 17 -5.08 -41.83 -8.47
CA THR A 17 -5.18 -41.84 -9.94
C THR A 17 -6.08 -42.99 -10.47
N SER A 18 -6.36 -44.01 -9.66
CA SER A 18 -7.29 -45.10 -10.03
C SER A 18 -8.74 -44.64 -10.15
N GLY A 19 -9.06 -43.45 -9.64
CA GLY A 19 -10.43 -42.92 -9.62
C GLY A 19 -11.34 -43.53 -8.56
N ALA A 20 -10.82 -44.43 -7.72
CA ALA A 20 -11.59 -45.07 -6.66
C ALA A 20 -12.04 -44.11 -5.55
N ARG A 21 -11.35 -42.97 -5.41
CA ARG A 21 -11.73 -41.92 -4.49
C ARG A 21 -11.77 -40.56 -5.21
N ARG A 22 -12.86 -39.82 -5.02
CA ARG A 22 -12.88 -38.40 -5.42
C ARG A 22 -11.93 -37.62 -4.53
N GLY A 23 -11.04 -36.81 -5.14
CA GLY A 23 -10.20 -35.89 -4.42
C GLY A 23 -11.03 -34.81 -3.73
N ARG A 24 -10.48 -34.23 -2.65
CA ARG A 24 -11.03 -33.00 -2.04
C ARG A 24 -10.98 -31.88 -3.07
N LEU A 25 -12.05 -31.13 -3.21
CA LEU A 25 -12.11 -29.90 -3.98
C LEU A 25 -12.33 -28.72 -3.01
N ALA A 26 -11.24 -28.06 -2.61
CA ALA A 26 -11.36 -26.82 -1.86
C ALA A 26 -12.07 -25.75 -2.72
N PRO A 27 -12.93 -24.90 -2.15
CA PRO A 27 -13.54 -23.80 -2.88
C PRO A 27 -12.44 -22.85 -3.42
N VAL A 28 -12.73 -22.17 -4.52
CA VAL A 28 -11.92 -21.05 -4.98
C VAL A 28 -12.34 -19.84 -4.15
N LEU A 29 -11.38 -19.13 -3.60
CA LEU A 29 -11.65 -17.92 -2.84
C LEU A 29 -12.19 -16.82 -3.75
N GLU A 30 -12.91 -15.86 -3.18
CA GLU A 30 -13.34 -14.66 -3.89
C GLU A 30 -12.14 -13.80 -4.31
N SER A 31 -12.32 -12.97 -5.34
CA SER A 31 -11.25 -12.22 -5.98
C SER A 31 -10.45 -11.35 -5.01
N ASP A 32 -11.11 -10.63 -4.11
CA ASP A 32 -10.43 -9.72 -3.18
C ASP A 32 -9.72 -10.50 -2.07
N GLU A 33 -10.31 -11.59 -1.59
CA GLU A 33 -9.66 -12.51 -0.66
C GLU A 33 -8.41 -13.15 -1.27
N GLN A 34 -8.48 -13.58 -2.53
CA GLN A 34 -7.30 -14.15 -3.21
C GLN A 34 -6.15 -13.17 -3.29
N VAL A 35 -6.41 -11.93 -3.72
CA VAL A 35 -5.38 -10.90 -3.85
C VAL A 35 -4.84 -10.52 -2.48
N TYR A 36 -5.70 -10.29 -1.49
CA TYR A 36 -5.26 -9.97 -0.13
C TYR A 36 -4.36 -11.06 0.45
N ARG A 37 -4.78 -12.31 0.41
CA ARG A 37 -3.98 -13.45 0.92
C ARG A 37 -2.70 -13.67 0.12
N ALA A 38 -2.70 -13.40 -1.18
CA ALA A 38 -1.48 -13.44 -2.00
C ALA A 38 -0.44 -12.41 -1.53
N ILE A 39 -0.89 -11.16 -1.27
CA ILE A 39 -0.02 -10.08 -0.79
C ILE A 39 0.54 -10.42 0.60
N VAL A 40 -0.30 -10.89 1.53
CA VAL A 40 0.12 -11.32 2.87
C VAL A 40 1.13 -12.46 2.79
N THR A 41 0.87 -13.47 1.96
CA THR A 41 1.78 -14.61 1.77
C THR A 41 3.10 -14.19 1.14
N GLY A 42 3.05 -13.32 0.14
CA GLY A 42 4.23 -12.77 -0.52
C GLY A 42 5.12 -12.00 0.44
N LEU A 43 4.54 -11.09 1.24
CA LEU A 43 5.29 -10.32 2.23
C LEU A 43 5.90 -11.23 3.31
N ARG A 44 5.10 -12.15 3.87
CA ARG A 44 5.58 -13.12 4.87
C ARG A 44 6.78 -13.91 4.36
N SER A 45 6.67 -14.44 3.15
CA SER A 45 7.73 -15.23 2.52
C SER A 45 8.98 -14.40 2.28
N TYR A 46 8.83 -13.16 1.81
CA TYR A 46 9.96 -12.26 1.55
C TYR A 46 10.69 -11.90 2.85
N VAL A 47 9.98 -11.54 3.91
CA VAL A 47 10.56 -11.23 5.22
C VAL A 47 11.34 -12.42 5.76
N GLN A 48 10.74 -13.62 5.75
CA GLN A 48 11.36 -14.84 6.27
C GLN A 48 12.58 -15.27 5.47
N GLN A 49 12.49 -15.29 4.14
CA GLN A 49 13.59 -15.74 3.27
C GLN A 49 14.79 -14.81 3.30
N ASN A 50 14.58 -13.51 3.56
CA ASN A 50 15.67 -12.55 3.67
C ASN A 50 16.15 -12.34 5.12
N GLY A 51 15.65 -13.11 6.08
CA GLY A 51 16.11 -13.11 7.46
C GLY A 51 15.68 -11.91 8.30
N PHE A 52 14.74 -11.10 7.80
CA PHE A 52 14.15 -10.02 8.58
C PHE A 52 13.19 -10.57 9.66
N LYS A 53 13.12 -9.90 10.80
CA LYS A 53 12.20 -10.24 11.88
C LYS A 53 11.04 -9.27 11.99
N SER A 54 11.21 -8.08 11.45
CA SER A 54 10.30 -6.96 11.59
C SER A 54 10.37 -6.04 10.37
N VAL A 55 9.35 -5.22 10.24
CA VAL A 55 9.24 -4.23 9.16
C VAL A 55 9.02 -2.83 9.73
N VAL A 56 9.37 -1.81 8.96
CA VAL A 56 9.09 -0.41 9.28
C VAL A 56 8.45 0.27 8.07
N LEU A 57 7.45 1.13 8.32
CA LEU A 57 6.82 1.94 7.28
C LEU A 57 6.36 3.29 7.83
N GLY A 58 6.16 4.24 6.91
CA GLY A 58 5.53 5.51 7.24
C GLY A 58 4.02 5.35 7.36
N LEU A 59 3.44 5.78 8.48
CA LEU A 59 2.01 5.88 8.68
C LEU A 59 1.56 7.33 8.45
N SER A 60 0.95 7.57 7.29
CA SER A 60 0.43 8.89 6.92
C SER A 60 -1.03 9.11 7.34
N GLY A 61 -1.71 8.07 7.82
CA GLY A 61 -3.15 8.04 8.01
C GLY A 61 -3.94 7.83 6.70
N GLY A 62 -3.27 7.81 5.53
CA GLY A 62 -3.88 7.49 4.22
C GLY A 62 -4.09 6.00 4.03
N ILE A 63 -5.00 5.67 3.09
CA ILE A 63 -5.47 4.30 2.83
C ILE A 63 -4.34 3.33 2.45
N ASP A 64 -3.34 3.77 1.65
CA ASP A 64 -2.26 2.91 1.16
C ASP A 64 -1.36 2.47 2.32
N SER A 65 -0.89 3.41 3.13
CA SER A 65 -0.08 3.10 4.31
C SER A 65 -0.87 2.26 5.33
N ALA A 66 -2.18 2.50 5.47
CA ALA A 66 -3.05 1.73 6.35
C ALA A 66 -3.18 0.28 5.86
N LEU A 67 -3.46 0.05 4.58
CA LEU A 67 -3.55 -1.29 4.01
C LEU A 67 -2.22 -2.04 4.15
N VAL A 68 -1.09 -1.39 3.84
CA VAL A 68 0.24 -2.01 3.96
C VAL A 68 0.57 -2.39 5.40
N ALA A 69 0.21 -1.55 6.38
CA ALA A 69 0.42 -1.85 7.79
C ALA A 69 -0.41 -3.06 8.25
N VAL A 70 -1.68 -3.15 7.84
CA VAL A 70 -2.55 -4.29 8.16
C VAL A 70 -2.06 -5.57 7.49
N VAL A 71 -1.67 -5.51 6.21
CA VAL A 71 -1.04 -6.63 5.50
C VAL A 71 0.23 -7.11 6.22
N ALA A 72 1.04 -6.17 6.72
CA ALA A 72 2.24 -6.52 7.48
C ALA A 72 1.90 -7.19 8.82
N ALA A 73 0.91 -6.67 9.55
CA ALA A 73 0.44 -7.27 10.79
C ALA A 73 -0.13 -8.69 10.58
N ASP A 74 -0.91 -8.90 9.52
CA ASP A 74 -1.44 -10.22 9.15
C ASP A 74 -0.33 -11.18 8.65
N ALA A 75 0.76 -10.63 8.10
CA ALA A 75 1.89 -11.43 7.62
C ALA A 75 2.82 -11.92 8.73
N ILE A 76 3.19 -11.05 9.66
CA ILE A 76 4.27 -11.32 10.64
C ILE A 76 3.88 -11.00 12.09
N GLY A 77 2.64 -10.58 12.35
CA GLY A 77 2.17 -10.13 13.68
C GLY A 77 2.43 -8.65 13.91
N GLY A 78 1.43 -7.94 14.49
CA GLY A 78 1.48 -6.50 14.70
C GLY A 78 2.69 -6.04 15.54
N GLN A 79 3.09 -6.82 16.55
CA GLN A 79 4.28 -6.57 17.39
C GLN A 79 5.61 -6.52 16.61
N ASN A 80 5.62 -6.97 15.36
CA ASN A 80 6.78 -6.94 14.47
C ASN A 80 6.67 -5.83 13.40
N VAL A 81 5.70 -4.93 13.53
CA VAL A 81 5.46 -3.79 12.66
C VAL A 81 5.80 -2.51 13.41
N VAL A 82 6.70 -1.69 12.86
CA VAL A 82 7.02 -0.35 13.35
C VAL A 82 6.37 0.66 12.42
N GLY A 83 5.41 1.40 12.93
CA GLY A 83 4.71 2.47 12.20
C GLY A 83 5.22 3.83 12.62
N ILE A 84 5.76 4.61 11.71
CA ILE A 84 6.30 5.94 12.01
C ILE A 84 5.43 7.02 11.36
N SER A 85 4.74 7.81 12.18
CA SER A 85 4.13 9.06 11.74
C SER A 85 5.20 10.15 11.65
N MET A 86 5.29 10.80 10.50
CA MET A 86 6.31 11.81 10.21
C MET A 86 5.63 13.12 9.78
N PRO A 87 4.96 13.82 10.72
CA PRO A 87 4.18 14.99 10.38
C PRO A 87 5.07 16.16 9.93
N SER A 88 4.56 16.90 8.95
CA SER A 88 5.01 18.24 8.57
C SER A 88 3.99 19.28 9.06
N GLN A 89 4.23 20.55 8.76
CA GLN A 89 3.26 21.63 9.04
C GLN A 89 1.93 21.49 8.27
N TRP A 90 1.90 20.66 7.23
CA TRP A 90 0.72 20.44 6.37
C TRP A 90 -0.06 19.18 6.74
N SER A 91 0.47 18.36 7.65
CA SER A 91 -0.20 17.12 8.09
C SER A 91 -1.39 17.48 8.98
N SER A 92 -2.58 17.01 8.57
CA SER A 92 -3.82 17.24 9.31
C SER A 92 -3.86 16.48 10.65
N GLU A 93 -4.59 16.99 11.63
CA GLU A 93 -4.79 16.27 12.91
C GLU A 93 -5.49 14.93 12.65
N HIS A 94 -6.52 14.91 11.78
CA HIS A 94 -7.22 13.67 11.43
C HIS A 94 -6.27 12.58 10.90
N SER A 95 -5.28 12.94 10.09
CA SER A 95 -4.31 11.97 9.56
C SER A 95 -3.40 11.42 10.65
N LYS A 96 -3.06 12.23 11.66
CA LYS A 96 -2.27 11.78 12.82
C LYS A 96 -3.08 10.85 13.72
N ASP A 97 -4.36 11.19 13.96
CA ASP A 97 -5.28 10.39 14.77
C ASP A 97 -5.55 9.03 14.10
N ASP A 98 -5.82 9.03 12.78
CA ASP A 98 -6.02 7.81 12.00
C ASP A 98 -4.78 6.89 12.03
N ALA A 99 -3.57 7.46 11.96
CA ALA A 99 -2.34 6.69 12.02
C ALA A 99 -2.12 6.06 13.41
N ALA A 100 -2.45 6.79 14.48
CA ALA A 100 -2.35 6.29 15.85
C ALA A 100 -3.40 5.21 16.13
N ASP A 101 -4.67 5.44 15.76
CA ASP A 101 -5.76 4.48 15.92
C ASP A 101 -5.50 3.18 15.14
N LEU A 102 -5.02 3.28 13.90
CA LEU A 102 -4.61 2.12 13.12
C LEU A 102 -3.53 1.30 13.84
N ALA A 103 -2.47 1.97 14.30
CA ALA A 103 -1.35 1.30 14.97
C ALA A 103 -1.81 0.58 16.25
N GLU A 104 -2.69 1.19 17.03
CA GLU A 104 -3.29 0.58 18.23
C GLU A 104 -4.09 -0.67 17.85
N ARG A 105 -4.97 -0.58 16.85
CA ARG A 105 -5.83 -1.70 16.41
C ARG A 105 -5.04 -2.93 15.94
N ILE A 106 -3.92 -2.71 15.28
CA ILE A 106 -3.08 -3.82 14.79
C ILE A 106 -1.97 -4.23 15.77
N GLY A 107 -1.83 -3.54 16.91
CA GLY A 107 -0.79 -3.82 17.92
C GLY A 107 0.63 -3.50 17.45
N ALA A 108 0.81 -2.46 16.59
CA ALA A 108 2.11 -2.03 16.09
C ALA A 108 2.84 -1.10 17.07
N ASP A 109 4.18 -1.08 16.96
CA ASP A 109 5.01 -0.06 17.63
C ASP A 109 4.85 1.28 16.90
N TYR A 110 4.13 2.21 17.51
CA TYR A 110 3.83 3.52 16.93
C TYR A 110 4.79 4.59 17.43
N ARG A 111 5.41 5.28 16.47
CA ARG A 111 6.36 6.36 16.77
C ARG A 111 6.00 7.62 16.01
N VAL A 112 6.31 8.79 16.61
CA VAL A 112 6.12 10.10 15.96
C VAL A 112 7.47 10.79 15.81
N VAL A 113 7.85 11.09 14.57
CA VAL A 113 9.10 11.74 14.21
C VAL A 113 8.81 12.93 13.29
N PRO A 114 8.60 14.16 13.83
CA PRO A 114 8.33 15.34 13.02
C PRO A 114 9.51 15.67 12.09
N ILE A 115 9.22 16.00 10.82
CA ILE A 115 10.27 16.29 9.82
C ILE A 115 10.63 17.76 9.70
N ALA A 116 9.94 18.65 10.42
CA ALA A 116 10.13 20.12 10.31
C ALA A 116 11.58 20.56 10.57
N GLY A 117 12.28 19.91 11.51
CA GLY A 117 13.70 20.22 11.77
C GLY A 117 14.62 19.87 10.60
N ILE A 118 14.32 18.79 9.87
CA ILE A 118 15.10 18.34 8.73
C ILE A 118 14.85 19.26 7.53
N THR A 119 13.59 19.52 7.19
CA THR A 119 13.23 20.40 6.07
C THR A 119 13.70 21.84 6.31
N GLY A 120 13.54 22.37 7.54
CA GLY A 120 14.00 23.70 7.90
C GLY A 120 15.52 23.88 7.82
N ALA A 121 16.30 22.84 8.10
CA ALA A 121 17.76 22.89 7.91
C ALA A 121 18.13 23.02 6.41
N PHE A 122 17.41 22.35 5.53
CA PHE A 122 17.58 22.49 4.08
C PHE A 122 17.19 23.90 3.59
N GLU A 123 16.09 24.46 4.08
CA GLU A 123 15.61 25.80 3.73
C GLU A 123 16.61 26.91 4.12
N GLN A 124 17.44 26.68 5.14
CA GLN A 124 18.52 27.60 5.51
C GLN A 124 19.71 27.57 4.54
N VAL A 125 19.88 26.48 3.79
CA VAL A 125 21.01 26.28 2.88
C VAL A 125 20.67 26.67 1.45
N THR A 126 19.41 26.46 1.04
CA THR A 126 18.93 26.72 -0.33
C THR A 126 17.46 27.07 -0.34
N GLU A 127 17.06 27.94 -1.25
CA GLU A 127 15.65 28.24 -1.49
C GLU A 127 14.96 27.05 -2.15
N VAL A 128 13.87 26.57 -1.53
CA VAL A 128 13.03 25.49 -2.07
C VAL A 128 11.58 25.93 -2.16
N SER A 129 10.94 25.65 -3.29
CA SER A 129 9.52 25.97 -3.50
C SER A 129 8.86 24.99 -4.47
N GLY A 130 7.52 24.99 -4.51
CA GLY A 130 6.75 24.13 -5.39
C GLY A 130 7.09 22.64 -5.23
N VAL A 131 7.18 21.90 -6.33
CA VAL A 131 7.48 20.47 -6.35
C VAL A 131 8.80 20.13 -5.64
N ALA A 132 9.80 21.02 -5.64
CA ALA A 132 11.05 20.78 -4.93
C ALA A 132 10.82 20.72 -3.41
N ALA A 133 9.98 21.60 -2.85
CA ALA A 133 9.63 21.60 -1.43
C ALA A 133 8.77 20.36 -1.05
N GLU A 134 7.84 19.94 -1.93
CA GLU A 134 7.07 18.71 -1.75
C GLU A 134 7.99 17.48 -1.72
N ASN A 135 8.87 17.37 -2.72
CA ASN A 135 9.85 16.28 -2.82
C ASN A 135 10.87 16.26 -1.67
N LEU A 136 11.24 17.42 -1.14
CA LEU A 136 12.11 17.50 0.04
C LEU A 136 11.44 16.83 1.25
N GLN A 137 10.16 17.10 1.50
CA GLN A 137 9.42 16.48 2.59
C GLN A 137 9.33 14.96 2.41
N ALA A 138 9.02 14.48 1.20
CA ALA A 138 8.95 13.05 0.91
C ALA A 138 10.31 12.37 1.15
N ARG A 139 11.41 12.98 0.70
CA ARG A 139 12.78 12.45 0.91
C ARG A 139 13.21 12.51 2.36
N ALA A 140 12.84 13.55 3.11
CA ALA A 140 13.09 13.61 4.56
C ALA A 140 12.44 12.42 5.29
N ARG A 141 11.20 12.06 4.93
CA ARG A 141 10.52 10.86 5.45
C ARG A 141 11.27 9.58 5.07
N GLY A 142 11.66 9.45 3.80
CA GLY A 142 12.46 8.30 3.34
C GLY A 142 13.78 8.15 4.10
N MET A 143 14.46 9.25 4.37
CA MET A 143 15.70 9.25 5.16
C MET A 143 15.47 8.80 6.60
N VAL A 144 14.39 9.24 7.26
CA VAL A 144 14.03 8.78 8.61
C VAL A 144 13.81 7.27 8.60
N LEU A 145 13.00 6.75 7.68
CA LEU A 145 12.71 5.32 7.58
C LEU A 145 13.96 4.48 7.37
N MET A 146 14.85 4.88 6.45
CA MET A 146 16.09 4.18 6.18
C MET A 146 17.07 4.24 7.36
N THR A 147 17.09 5.35 8.09
CA THR A 147 17.92 5.48 9.30
C THR A 147 17.45 4.51 10.38
N VAL A 148 16.15 4.45 10.67
CA VAL A 148 15.59 3.51 11.64
C VAL A 148 15.82 2.06 11.19
N SER A 149 15.62 1.76 9.91
CA SER A 149 15.93 0.45 9.33
C SER A 149 17.37 0.01 9.60
N ASN A 150 18.32 0.89 9.35
CA ASN A 150 19.75 0.58 9.55
C ASN A 150 20.12 0.45 11.04
N MET A 151 19.47 1.19 11.92
CA MET A 151 19.74 1.13 13.35
C MET A 151 19.15 -0.12 14.02
N GLU A 152 17.97 -0.55 13.57
CA GLU A 152 17.18 -1.57 14.26
C GLU A 152 17.01 -2.87 13.44
N GLY A 153 17.40 -2.88 12.16
CA GLY A 153 17.37 -4.08 11.31
C GLY A 153 16.01 -4.39 10.71
N HIS A 154 15.13 -3.38 10.55
CA HIS A 154 13.82 -3.56 9.94
C HIS A 154 13.86 -3.54 8.41
N LEU A 155 13.00 -4.32 7.75
CA LEU A 155 12.73 -4.13 6.32
C LEU A 155 11.82 -2.92 6.13
N VAL A 156 12.24 -1.95 5.32
CA VAL A 156 11.37 -0.81 4.96
C VAL A 156 10.34 -1.24 3.93
N LEU A 157 9.06 -0.98 4.19
CA LEU A 157 7.97 -1.19 3.25
C LEU A 157 7.58 0.12 2.57
N ALA A 158 7.50 0.09 1.22
CA ALA A 158 7.01 1.21 0.42
C ALA A 158 5.50 1.04 0.17
N PRO A 159 4.66 2.01 0.56
CA PRO A 159 3.20 1.90 0.43
C PRO A 159 2.65 2.33 -0.95
N GLY A 160 3.50 2.71 -1.90
CA GLY A 160 3.06 3.13 -3.24
C GLY A 160 2.31 2.02 -3.97
N ASN A 161 1.21 2.39 -4.62
CA ASN A 161 0.36 1.50 -5.40
C ASN A 161 0.67 1.58 -6.91
N LYS A 162 0.06 0.66 -7.70
CA LYS A 162 0.26 0.59 -9.15
C LYS A 162 -0.11 1.88 -9.88
N SER A 163 -1.23 2.50 -9.50
CA SER A 163 -1.74 3.69 -10.18
C SER A 163 -0.81 4.90 -10.00
N GLU A 164 -0.31 5.10 -8.79
CA GLU A 164 0.68 6.15 -8.51
C GLU A 164 1.98 5.92 -9.27
N LEU A 165 2.51 4.69 -9.24
CA LEU A 165 3.75 4.34 -9.93
C LEU A 165 3.62 4.46 -11.44
N ALA A 166 2.53 3.97 -12.03
CA ALA A 166 2.30 4.04 -13.47
C ALA A 166 2.12 5.47 -13.97
N ALA A 167 1.45 6.33 -13.18
CA ALA A 167 1.26 7.74 -13.50
C ALA A 167 2.47 8.63 -13.15
N GLY A 168 3.54 8.08 -12.56
CA GLY A 168 4.70 8.85 -12.08
C GLY A 168 4.36 9.78 -10.90
N TYR A 169 3.31 9.47 -10.14
CA TYR A 169 2.90 10.22 -8.96
C TYR A 169 3.58 9.66 -7.71
N SER A 170 4.90 9.69 -7.70
CA SER A 170 5.73 9.25 -6.58
C SER A 170 7.06 9.98 -6.58
N THR A 171 7.68 10.10 -5.41
CA THR A 171 9.00 10.74 -5.25
C THR A 171 10.07 9.67 -5.09
N ILE A 172 11.00 9.60 -6.05
CA ILE A 172 12.20 8.74 -5.97
C ILE A 172 12.99 9.11 -4.71
N TYR A 173 13.38 8.10 -3.92
CA TYR A 173 14.03 8.24 -2.62
C TYR A 173 13.16 8.90 -1.53
N GLY A 174 11.87 9.12 -1.80
CA GLY A 174 10.88 9.62 -0.87
C GLY A 174 9.88 8.53 -0.47
N ASP A 175 8.63 8.67 -0.89
CA ASP A 175 7.56 7.70 -0.66
C ASP A 175 7.79 6.34 -1.37
N ALA A 176 8.58 6.34 -2.44
CA ALA A 176 8.99 5.11 -3.14
C ALA A 176 10.15 4.36 -2.43
N VAL A 177 10.70 4.89 -1.32
CA VAL A 177 11.81 4.24 -0.61
C VAL A 177 11.34 2.98 0.11
N GLY A 178 12.10 1.90 -0.03
CA GLY A 178 11.84 0.63 0.66
C GLY A 178 12.45 -0.56 -0.06
N GLY A 179 12.61 -1.65 0.68
CA GLY A 179 13.09 -2.93 0.15
C GLY A 179 11.99 -3.82 -0.42
N TYR A 180 10.72 -3.52 -0.11
CA TYR A 180 9.56 -4.26 -0.60
C TYR A 180 8.31 -3.34 -0.67
N GLY A 181 7.56 -3.44 -1.76
CA GLY A 181 6.31 -2.71 -1.98
C GLY A 181 5.13 -3.69 -2.06
N PRO A 182 4.41 -3.94 -0.96
CA PRO A 182 3.37 -4.97 -0.93
C PRO A 182 2.25 -4.75 -1.94
N ILE A 183 1.87 -3.50 -2.19
CA ILE A 183 0.75 -3.13 -3.06
C ILE A 183 1.17 -2.46 -4.37
N LYS A 184 2.45 -2.52 -4.73
CA LYS A 184 2.94 -1.83 -5.94
C LYS A 184 2.37 -2.36 -7.25
N ASP A 185 1.74 -3.53 -7.24
CA ASP A 185 1.01 -4.13 -8.36
C ASP A 185 -0.52 -4.12 -8.16
N VAL A 186 -1.01 -3.32 -7.22
CA VAL A 186 -2.44 -3.16 -6.91
C VAL A 186 -2.89 -1.77 -7.35
N LEU A 187 -3.92 -1.71 -8.19
CA LEU A 187 -4.56 -0.46 -8.61
C LEU A 187 -5.22 0.25 -7.42
N LYS A 188 -5.26 1.57 -7.44
CA LYS A 188 -5.83 2.39 -6.35
C LYS A 188 -7.28 2.03 -6.03
N SER A 189 -8.10 1.82 -7.05
CA SER A 189 -9.49 1.37 -6.87
C SER A 189 -9.56 0.04 -6.10
N ARG A 190 -8.62 -0.86 -6.36
CA ARG A 190 -8.54 -2.13 -5.68
C ARG A 190 -7.97 -2.02 -4.26
N VAL A 191 -7.13 -1.03 -3.97
CA VAL A 191 -6.67 -0.74 -2.60
C VAL A 191 -7.88 -0.49 -1.69
N TRP A 192 -8.85 0.31 -2.13
CA TRP A 192 -10.09 0.53 -1.37
C TRP A 192 -10.93 -0.73 -1.22
N ALA A 193 -11.03 -1.54 -2.28
CA ALA A 193 -11.77 -2.81 -2.22
C ALA A 193 -11.15 -3.77 -1.20
N LEU A 194 -9.82 -3.93 -1.21
CA LEU A 194 -9.10 -4.78 -0.27
C LEU A 194 -9.21 -4.30 1.18
N ALA A 195 -9.15 -2.97 1.41
CA ALA A 195 -9.31 -2.40 2.73
C ALA A 195 -10.72 -2.67 3.30
N ARG A 196 -11.77 -2.45 2.48
CA ARG A 196 -13.14 -2.77 2.88
C ARG A 196 -13.34 -4.27 3.09
N TRP A 197 -12.81 -5.10 2.19
CA TRP A 197 -12.86 -6.55 2.35
C TRP A 197 -12.23 -6.99 3.68
N ARG A 198 -11.04 -6.48 4.02
CA ARG A 198 -10.36 -6.84 5.27
C ARG A 198 -11.13 -6.40 6.52
N ASN A 199 -11.72 -5.20 6.49
CA ASN A 199 -12.57 -4.72 7.58
C ASN A 199 -13.84 -5.57 7.74
N ASN A 200 -14.52 -5.89 6.63
CA ASN A 200 -15.71 -6.75 6.65
C ASN A 200 -15.35 -8.16 7.15
N HIS A 201 -14.22 -8.72 6.68
CA HIS A 201 -13.74 -10.01 7.16
C HIS A 201 -13.53 -10.03 8.69
N ALA A 202 -12.99 -8.94 9.28
CA ALA A 202 -12.87 -8.81 10.72
C ALA A 202 -14.25 -8.81 11.42
N LEU A 203 -15.21 -8.03 10.91
CA LEU A 203 -16.57 -7.97 11.44
C LEU A 203 -17.27 -9.33 11.40
N ASP A 204 -17.14 -10.06 10.30
CA ASP A 204 -17.74 -11.40 10.12
C ASP A 204 -17.19 -12.42 11.14
N HIS A 205 -16.00 -12.17 11.67
CA HIS A 205 -15.35 -13.00 12.70
C HIS A 205 -15.47 -12.41 14.11
N GLY A 206 -16.21 -11.31 14.30
CA GLY A 206 -16.39 -10.65 15.60
C GLY A 206 -15.15 -9.90 16.09
N GLU A 207 -14.27 -9.53 15.17
CA GLU A 207 -13.06 -8.75 15.46
C GLU A 207 -13.29 -7.26 15.19
N ILE A 208 -12.43 -6.42 15.76
CA ILE A 208 -12.44 -4.98 15.47
C ILE A 208 -11.85 -4.78 14.06
N PRO A 209 -12.53 -4.00 13.17
CA PRO A 209 -11.97 -3.63 11.88
C PRO A 209 -10.60 -2.95 12.04
N PRO A 210 -9.54 -3.46 11.40
CA PRO A 210 -8.20 -2.93 11.63
C PRO A 210 -7.96 -1.55 11.01
N ILE A 211 -8.62 -1.21 9.90
CA ILE A 211 -8.44 0.08 9.22
C ILE A 211 -9.52 1.06 9.68
N PRO A 212 -9.16 2.25 10.22
CA PRO A 212 -10.14 3.29 10.54
C PRO A 212 -10.99 3.66 9.32
N GLU A 213 -12.29 3.83 9.52
CA GLU A 213 -13.21 4.15 8.41
C GLU A 213 -12.86 5.49 7.75
N SER A 214 -12.36 6.45 8.52
CA SER A 214 -11.86 7.74 8.03
C SER A 214 -10.72 7.58 7.03
N SER A 215 -9.79 6.63 7.24
CA SER A 215 -8.72 6.33 6.28
C SER A 215 -9.25 5.79 4.95
N ILE A 216 -10.40 5.10 4.96
CA ILE A 216 -11.03 4.55 3.75
C ILE A 216 -11.83 5.60 2.98
N THR A 217 -12.51 6.49 3.72
CA THR A 217 -13.52 7.40 3.15
C THR A 217 -12.99 8.77 2.79
N LYS A 218 -11.89 9.21 3.41
CA LYS A 218 -11.32 10.52 3.10
C LYS A 218 -10.72 10.56 1.69
N PRO A 219 -10.79 11.72 1.01
CA PRO A 219 -10.13 11.90 -0.28
C PRO A 219 -8.63 11.65 -0.19
N PRO A 220 -8.02 10.96 -1.17
CA PRO A 220 -6.58 10.71 -1.18
C PRO A 220 -5.78 12.01 -1.34
N SER A 221 -4.73 12.13 -0.55
CA SER A 221 -3.82 13.29 -0.53
C SER A 221 -2.46 12.90 0.00
N ALA A 222 -1.41 13.47 -0.60
CA ALA A 222 -0.04 13.35 -0.11
C ALA A 222 0.27 14.31 1.06
N GLU A 223 -0.58 15.30 1.34
CA GLU A 223 -0.43 16.32 2.40
C GLU A 223 0.95 17.01 2.42
N LEU A 224 1.48 17.36 1.24
CA LEU A 224 2.77 18.02 1.07
C LEU A 224 2.64 19.54 0.92
N ARG A 225 1.43 20.04 0.67
CA ARG A 225 1.04 21.45 0.57
C ARG A 225 -0.38 21.67 1.09
N PRO A 226 -0.78 22.94 1.36
CA PRO A 226 -2.12 23.23 1.88
C PRO A 226 -3.23 22.75 0.95
N GLY A 227 -4.19 21.97 1.50
CA GLY A 227 -5.40 21.55 0.77
C GLY A 227 -5.14 20.65 -0.44
N GLN A 228 -4.00 20.02 -0.53
CA GLN A 228 -3.62 19.14 -1.64
C GLN A 228 -4.56 17.95 -1.73
N LEU A 229 -4.96 17.60 -2.96
CA LEU A 229 -5.66 16.37 -3.31
C LEU A 229 -4.94 15.70 -4.49
N ASP A 230 -5.02 14.38 -4.58
CA ASP A 230 -4.45 13.64 -5.73
C ASP A 230 -5.09 14.08 -7.05
N SER A 231 -6.39 14.44 -7.01
CA SER A 231 -7.14 14.99 -8.16
C SER A 231 -6.62 16.33 -8.69
N ASP A 232 -5.74 17.03 -7.95
CA ASP A 232 -5.07 18.22 -8.48
C ASP A 232 -4.04 17.88 -9.58
N SER A 233 -3.57 16.63 -9.62
CA SER A 233 -2.46 16.18 -10.47
C SER A 233 -2.79 14.93 -11.30
N LEU A 234 -3.80 14.18 -10.91
CA LEU A 234 -4.19 12.92 -11.54
C LEU A 234 -5.66 12.98 -11.99
N PRO A 235 -6.02 12.30 -13.08
CA PRO A 235 -7.42 11.96 -13.37
C PRO A 235 -8.03 11.18 -12.20
N ALA A 236 -9.36 11.18 -12.11
CA ALA A 236 -10.06 10.36 -11.13
C ALA A 236 -9.67 8.86 -11.31
N TYR A 237 -9.46 8.17 -10.20
CA TYR A 237 -8.94 6.79 -10.23
C TYR A 237 -9.86 5.79 -10.92
N ASP A 238 -11.18 6.03 -10.95
CA ASP A 238 -12.15 5.25 -11.71
C ASP A 238 -11.98 5.38 -13.23
N GLN A 239 -11.36 6.45 -13.72
CA GLN A 239 -10.97 6.66 -15.11
C GLN A 239 -9.54 6.21 -15.39
N LEU A 240 -8.62 6.49 -14.46
CA LEU A 240 -7.20 6.20 -14.59
C LEU A 240 -6.89 4.70 -14.56
N ASP A 241 -7.45 3.99 -13.58
CA ASP A 241 -7.13 2.58 -13.33
C ASP A 241 -7.49 1.63 -14.49
N PRO A 242 -8.64 1.78 -15.18
CA PRO A 242 -8.94 0.96 -16.34
C PRO A 242 -7.97 1.15 -17.51
N VAL A 243 -7.44 2.37 -17.70
CA VAL A 243 -6.43 2.65 -18.73
C VAL A 243 -5.09 2.02 -18.36
N ILE A 244 -4.68 2.15 -17.09
CA ILE A 244 -3.45 1.50 -16.60
C ILE A 244 -3.54 -0.02 -16.73
N ALA A 245 -4.67 -0.63 -16.35
CA ALA A 245 -4.86 -2.07 -16.49
C ALA A 245 -4.77 -2.51 -17.96
N ALA A 246 -5.44 -1.82 -18.86
CA ALA A 246 -5.42 -2.16 -20.29
C ALA A 246 -4.01 -2.01 -20.89
N TYR A 247 -3.29 -0.96 -20.55
CA TYR A 247 -1.94 -0.73 -21.05
C TYR A 247 -0.91 -1.71 -20.43
N VAL A 248 -0.89 -1.82 -19.10
CA VAL A 248 0.16 -2.57 -18.39
C VAL A 248 -0.09 -4.08 -18.42
N GLU A 249 -1.34 -4.52 -18.23
CA GLU A 249 -1.67 -5.95 -18.12
C GLU A 249 -1.98 -6.59 -19.46
N HIS A 250 -2.56 -5.83 -20.41
CA HIS A 250 -2.98 -6.35 -21.71
C HIS A 250 -2.13 -5.88 -22.86
N GLY A 251 -1.20 -4.93 -22.66
CA GLY A 251 -0.30 -4.43 -23.68
C GLY A 251 -1.01 -3.59 -24.75
N GLU A 252 -2.19 -3.02 -24.43
CA GLU A 252 -2.96 -2.19 -25.35
C GLU A 252 -2.29 -0.83 -25.53
N GLY A 253 -2.03 -0.44 -26.79
CA GLY A 253 -1.46 0.86 -27.10
C GLY A 253 -2.53 1.94 -27.31
N TRP A 254 -2.09 3.13 -27.73
CA TRP A 254 -2.97 4.29 -27.93
C TRP A 254 -4.20 3.99 -28.80
N ALA A 255 -3.99 3.29 -29.93
CA ALA A 255 -5.06 3.04 -30.87
C ALA A 255 -6.16 2.13 -30.31
N GLU A 256 -5.76 1.08 -29.57
CA GLU A 256 -6.66 0.15 -28.93
C GLU A 256 -7.43 0.83 -27.78
N LEU A 257 -6.75 1.61 -26.97
CA LEU A 257 -7.35 2.36 -25.86
C LEU A 257 -8.38 3.38 -26.37
N ALA A 258 -8.03 4.14 -27.42
CA ALA A 258 -8.94 5.09 -28.06
C ALA A 258 -10.16 4.39 -28.68
N ALA A 259 -9.97 3.22 -29.31
CA ALA A 259 -11.05 2.43 -29.89
C ALA A 259 -12.02 1.89 -28.84
N ARG A 260 -11.56 1.67 -27.59
CA ARG A 260 -12.41 1.30 -26.44
C ARG A 260 -13.17 2.48 -25.85
N GLY A 261 -12.91 3.71 -26.33
CA GLY A 261 -13.59 4.91 -25.87
C GLY A 261 -13.02 5.53 -24.60
N PHE A 262 -11.79 5.19 -24.21
CA PHE A 262 -11.13 5.88 -23.10
C PHE A 262 -10.81 7.34 -23.49
N ASP A 263 -10.85 8.20 -22.47
CA ASP A 263 -10.55 9.62 -22.66
C ASP A 263 -9.10 9.85 -23.12
N ALA A 264 -8.91 10.70 -24.13
CA ALA A 264 -7.62 10.95 -24.72
C ALA A 264 -6.61 11.60 -23.75
N GLU A 265 -7.08 12.46 -22.83
CA GLU A 265 -6.23 13.10 -21.82
C GLU A 265 -5.76 12.07 -20.78
N VAL A 266 -6.65 11.15 -20.40
CA VAL A 266 -6.29 10.05 -19.49
C VAL A 266 -5.29 9.09 -20.14
N ILE A 267 -5.50 8.74 -21.42
CA ILE A 267 -4.53 7.91 -22.19
C ILE A 267 -3.17 8.62 -22.22
N ALA A 268 -3.13 9.91 -22.58
CA ALA A 268 -1.90 10.70 -22.65
C ALA A 268 -1.16 10.82 -21.29
N ARG A 269 -1.88 10.68 -20.18
CA ARG A 269 -1.30 10.73 -18.85
C ARG A 269 -0.60 9.42 -18.46
N VAL A 270 -1.01 8.30 -19.05
CA VAL A 270 -0.47 6.96 -18.77
C VAL A 270 0.65 6.57 -19.73
N LEU A 271 0.51 6.92 -21.03
CA LEU A 271 1.48 6.62 -22.08
C LEU A 271 2.49 7.74 -22.25
#